data_176dcbc5ee3b89d06f0a3aae153ecf7b
#
_entry.id   176dcbc5ee3b89d06f0a3aae153ecf7b
#
_cell.length_a   1.000
_cell.length_b   1.000
_cell.length_c   1.000
_cell.angle_alpha   90.00
_cell.angle_beta   90.00
_cell.angle_gamma   90.00
#
_symmetry.space_group_name_H-M   'P 1'
#
loop_
_entity.id
_entity.type
_entity.pdbx_description
1 polymer ?
#
loop_
_entity_poly.entity_id
_entity_poly.type
_entity_poly.pdbx_seq_one_letter_code
_entity_poly.pdbx_strand_id
1 'polypeptide(L)'
;MNLKQINNLTELFFDQFNKQIDKNKILLSTLGDKRKNYSWQETYDFINLVSNELRKVISKGDRCLLISENRPEWFIADLSIMLSDGITVPAYTTYAENDYNYIINDCTPSIIFVSNIAQFNKLKNIIKDKKFIKKIFSFEKLPNVEFEYINLEDLIKKNNEKNLPIHKSLALRKDPSCIIYTSGTQGNPK
;
A
#
# COMPACT_ATOMS: atom_id res chain seq x y z
N MET A 1 10.59 3.27 25.47
CA MET A 1 11.00 2.80 24.12
C MET A 1 12.28 3.53 23.72
N ASN A 2 13.33 2.82 23.36
CA ASN A 2 14.57 3.45 22.89
C ASN A 2 14.54 3.59 21.37
N LEU A 3 14.05 4.72 20.86
CA LEU A 3 13.95 5.02 19.43
C LEU A 3 15.30 4.97 18.69
N LYS A 4 16.42 5.02 19.43
CA LYS A 4 17.77 4.90 18.82
C LYS A 4 18.05 3.52 18.22
N GLN A 5 17.26 2.49 18.60
CA GLN A 5 17.42 1.10 18.14
C GLN A 5 16.51 0.74 16.97
N ILE A 6 15.59 1.62 16.56
CA ILE A 6 14.63 1.38 15.46
C ILE A 6 15.20 1.95 14.18
N ASN A 7 15.29 1.12 13.14
CA ASN A 7 15.86 1.51 11.85
C ASN A 7 14.81 2.06 10.88
N ASN A 8 13.57 1.62 10.97
CA ASN A 8 12.50 1.99 10.04
C ASN A 8 11.11 1.90 10.69
N LEU A 9 10.08 2.37 9.98
CA LEU A 9 8.70 2.40 10.47
C LEU A 9 8.08 1.01 10.68
N THR A 10 8.47 0.04 9.88
CA THR A 10 7.96 -1.33 10.03
C THR A 10 8.48 -2.00 11.31
N GLU A 11 9.75 -1.75 11.67
CA GLU A 11 10.28 -2.21 12.97
C GLU A 11 9.52 -1.58 14.13
N LEU A 12 9.13 -0.30 14.01
CA LEU A 12 8.31 0.37 15.02
C LEU A 12 6.95 -0.31 15.19
N PHE A 13 6.26 -0.61 14.08
CA PHE A 13 4.98 -1.30 14.11
C PHE A 13 5.11 -2.69 14.75
N PHE A 14 6.10 -3.47 14.34
CA PHE A 14 6.30 -4.82 14.88
C PHE A 14 6.72 -4.83 16.35
N ASP A 15 7.52 -3.84 16.78
CA ASP A 15 7.83 -3.67 18.20
C ASP A 15 6.55 -3.41 19.02
N GLN A 16 5.64 -2.57 18.53
CA GLN A 16 4.36 -2.33 19.18
C GLN A 16 3.45 -3.55 19.15
N PHE A 17 3.38 -4.26 18.03
CA PHE A 17 2.64 -5.52 17.91
C PHE A 17 3.12 -6.57 18.93
N ASN A 18 4.43 -6.73 19.07
CA ASN A 18 5.01 -7.70 20.02
C ASN A 18 4.71 -7.34 21.48
N LYS A 19 4.54 -6.05 21.79
CA LYS A 19 4.19 -5.56 23.14
C LYS A 19 2.70 -5.67 23.47
N GLN A 20 1.83 -5.91 22.49
CA GLN A 20 0.40 -6.08 22.76
C GLN A 20 0.15 -7.38 23.54
N ILE A 21 -0.50 -7.26 24.70
CA ILE A 21 -0.92 -8.39 25.52
C ILE A 21 -2.10 -9.11 24.83
N ASP A 22 -3.10 -8.35 24.41
CA ASP A 22 -4.25 -8.85 23.65
C ASP A 22 -4.16 -8.45 22.18
N LYS A 23 -3.75 -9.39 21.34
CA LYS A 23 -3.63 -9.18 19.90
C LYS A 23 -4.97 -9.17 19.15
N ASN A 24 -6.05 -9.60 19.81
CA ASN A 24 -7.41 -9.52 19.26
C ASN A 24 -8.05 -8.15 19.47
N LYS A 25 -7.41 -7.26 20.25
CA LYS A 25 -7.85 -5.89 20.39
C LYS A 25 -7.90 -5.21 19.02
N ILE A 26 -8.98 -4.44 18.77
CA ILE A 26 -9.16 -3.68 17.54
C ILE A 26 -8.07 -2.62 17.43
N LEU A 27 -7.38 -2.61 16.29
CA LEU A 27 -6.40 -1.59 15.91
C LEU A 27 -6.99 -0.59 14.94
N LEU A 28 -7.66 -1.06 13.88
CA LEU A 28 -8.22 -0.25 12.82
C LEU A 28 -9.70 -0.50 12.65
N SER A 29 -10.46 0.55 12.30
CA SER A 29 -11.89 0.44 12.01
C SER A 29 -12.26 1.33 10.83
N THR A 30 -13.21 0.88 10.01
CA THR A 30 -13.87 1.77 9.04
C THR A 30 -14.87 2.69 9.75
N LEU A 31 -15.13 3.85 9.17
CA LEU A 31 -16.23 4.72 9.55
C LEU A 31 -17.50 4.33 8.78
N GLY A 32 -18.67 4.61 9.35
CA GLY A 32 -19.98 4.41 8.71
C GLY A 32 -20.76 3.19 9.22
N ASP A 33 -21.89 2.89 8.58
CA ASP A 33 -22.86 1.89 9.03
C ASP A 33 -22.37 0.44 8.91
N LYS A 34 -21.54 0.17 7.94
CA LYS A 34 -20.91 -1.16 7.74
C LYS A 34 -19.49 -1.15 8.30
N ARG A 35 -19.38 -1.12 9.63
CA ARG A 35 -18.08 -1.14 10.30
C ARG A 35 -17.36 -2.45 10.02
N LYS A 36 -16.13 -2.35 9.51
CA LYS A 36 -15.16 -3.42 9.41
C LYS A 36 -14.03 -3.11 10.37
N ASN A 37 -13.78 -4.03 11.28
CA ASN A 37 -12.74 -3.89 12.28
C ASN A 37 -11.59 -4.84 11.93
N TYR A 38 -10.38 -4.40 12.25
CA TYR A 38 -9.17 -5.21 12.15
C TYR A 38 -8.47 -5.19 13.50
N SER A 39 -8.24 -6.35 14.04
CA SER A 39 -7.43 -6.53 15.24
C SER A 39 -5.94 -6.29 14.95
N TRP A 40 -5.12 -6.21 15.98
CA TRP A 40 -3.67 -6.20 15.85
C TRP A 40 -3.17 -7.43 15.08
N GLN A 41 -3.71 -8.61 15.40
CA GLN A 41 -3.30 -9.85 14.73
C GLN A 41 -3.68 -9.85 13.26
N GLU A 42 -4.93 -9.53 12.92
CA GLU A 42 -5.37 -9.46 11.53
C GLU A 42 -4.57 -8.42 10.73
N THR A 43 -4.32 -7.24 11.31
CA THR A 43 -3.51 -6.20 10.65
C THR A 43 -2.10 -6.70 10.38
N TYR A 44 -1.46 -7.36 11.37
CA TYR A 44 -0.14 -7.95 11.22
C TYR A 44 -0.10 -9.01 10.11
N ASP A 45 -1.07 -9.93 10.11
CA ASP A 45 -1.16 -11.01 9.13
C ASP A 45 -1.36 -10.46 7.71
N PHE A 46 -2.22 -9.44 7.55
CA PHE A 46 -2.47 -8.81 6.25
C PHE A 46 -1.26 -8.04 5.72
N ILE A 47 -0.53 -7.32 6.58
CA ILE A 47 0.71 -6.65 6.19
C ILE A 47 1.73 -7.69 5.68
N ASN A 48 1.91 -8.81 6.38
CA ASN A 48 2.83 -9.86 5.94
C ASN A 48 2.37 -10.51 4.63
N LEU A 49 1.08 -10.80 4.49
CA LEU A 49 0.50 -11.39 3.29
C LEU A 49 0.71 -10.51 2.05
N VAL A 50 0.36 -9.24 2.13
CA VAL A 50 0.53 -8.29 1.02
C VAL A 50 2.00 -8.06 0.72
N SER A 51 2.85 -7.97 1.74
CA SER A 51 4.31 -7.86 1.58
C SER A 51 4.90 -9.06 0.84
N ASN A 52 4.45 -10.28 1.16
CA ASN A 52 4.90 -11.48 0.46
C ASN A 52 4.57 -11.44 -1.05
N GLU A 53 3.39 -10.93 -1.41
CA GLU A 53 3.03 -10.74 -2.82
C GLU A 53 3.86 -9.65 -3.50
N LEU A 54 4.10 -8.53 -2.81
CA LEU A 54 4.91 -7.43 -3.32
C LEU A 54 6.35 -7.87 -3.60
N ARG A 55 6.98 -8.61 -2.69
CA ARG A 55 8.36 -9.10 -2.82
C ARG A 55 8.61 -10.01 -4.03
N LYS A 56 7.57 -10.59 -4.61
CA LYS A 56 7.68 -11.35 -5.87
C LYS A 56 7.92 -10.44 -7.08
N VAL A 57 7.62 -9.14 -6.95
CA VAL A 57 7.51 -8.21 -8.09
C VAL A 57 8.43 -7.00 -7.97
N ILE A 58 8.63 -6.46 -6.76
CA ILE A 58 9.41 -5.24 -6.53
C ILE A 58 10.80 -5.52 -5.98
N SER A 59 11.68 -4.56 -6.23
CA SER A 59 13.03 -4.46 -5.64
C SER A 59 13.08 -3.31 -4.65
N LYS A 60 14.12 -3.27 -3.80
CA LYS A 60 14.34 -2.16 -2.87
C LYS A 60 14.37 -0.81 -3.61
N GLY A 61 13.58 0.13 -3.14
CA GLY A 61 13.47 1.48 -3.70
C GLY A 61 12.48 1.61 -4.86
N ASP A 62 11.79 0.54 -5.27
CA ASP A 62 10.70 0.63 -6.24
C ASP A 62 9.55 1.47 -5.65
N ARG A 63 8.97 2.37 -6.49
CA ARG A 63 7.86 3.21 -6.09
C ARG A 63 6.56 2.48 -6.27
N CYS A 64 5.67 2.62 -5.28
CA CYS A 64 4.34 2.05 -5.27
C CYS A 64 3.33 3.18 -5.11
N LEU A 65 2.58 3.48 -6.17
CA LEU A 65 1.54 4.50 -6.17
C LEU A 65 0.32 3.99 -5.38
N LEU A 66 -0.15 4.76 -4.40
CA LEU A 66 -1.25 4.39 -3.52
C LEU A 66 -2.36 5.43 -3.58
N ILE A 67 -3.49 5.06 -4.21
CA ILE A 67 -4.64 5.93 -4.44
C ILE A 67 -5.85 5.36 -3.71
N SER A 68 -6.19 5.96 -2.59
CA SER A 68 -7.31 5.53 -1.76
C SER A 68 -7.74 6.62 -0.80
N GLU A 69 -8.99 6.57 -0.44
CA GLU A 69 -9.57 7.26 0.71
C GLU A 69 -8.92 6.76 2.01
N ASN A 70 -9.11 7.52 3.11
CA ASN A 70 -8.67 7.10 4.45
C ASN A 70 -9.48 5.88 4.90
N ARG A 71 -8.83 4.71 4.90
CA ARG A 71 -9.42 3.42 5.28
C ARG A 71 -8.34 2.46 5.80
N PRO A 72 -8.70 1.43 6.57
CA PRO A 72 -7.74 0.47 7.12
C PRO A 72 -6.80 -0.16 6.09
N GLU A 73 -7.32 -0.49 4.91
CA GLU A 73 -6.55 -1.11 3.84
C GLU A 73 -5.44 -0.18 3.30
N TRP A 74 -5.62 1.16 3.40
CA TRP A 74 -4.58 2.13 3.07
C TRP A 74 -3.35 1.95 3.99
N PHE A 75 -3.59 1.87 5.30
CA PHE A 75 -2.53 1.67 6.29
C PHE A 75 -1.83 0.31 6.11
N ILE A 76 -2.60 -0.74 5.82
CA ILE A 76 -2.07 -2.08 5.56
C ILE A 76 -1.19 -2.06 4.30
N ALA A 77 -1.65 -1.43 3.21
CA ALA A 77 -0.89 -1.31 1.97
C ALA A 77 0.42 -0.53 2.18
N ASP A 78 0.36 0.61 2.87
CA ASP A 78 1.51 1.47 3.15
C ASP A 78 2.61 0.71 3.92
N LEU A 79 2.25 0.07 5.03
CA LEU A 79 3.21 -0.73 5.79
C LEU A 79 3.70 -1.97 5.01
N SER A 80 2.88 -2.57 4.16
CA SER A 80 3.29 -3.69 3.32
C SER A 80 4.32 -3.28 2.27
N ILE A 81 4.15 -2.09 1.67
CA ILE A 81 5.11 -1.50 0.73
C ILE A 81 6.45 -1.28 1.45
N MET A 82 6.42 -0.62 2.61
CA MET A 82 7.63 -0.35 3.40
C MET A 82 8.30 -1.66 3.89
N LEU A 83 7.52 -2.68 4.27
CA LEU A 83 8.05 -3.98 4.68
C LEU A 83 8.71 -4.70 3.52
N SER A 84 8.29 -4.43 2.29
CA SER A 84 8.87 -4.97 1.05
C SER A 84 10.03 -4.12 0.51
N ASP A 85 10.53 -3.16 1.28
CA ASP A 85 11.58 -2.22 0.90
C ASP A 85 11.21 -1.29 -0.27
N GLY A 86 9.90 -1.15 -0.56
CA GLY A 86 9.35 -0.19 -1.51
C GLY A 86 9.20 1.21 -0.92
N ILE A 87 8.94 2.17 -1.79
CA ILE A 87 8.67 3.58 -1.43
C ILE A 87 7.21 3.87 -1.75
N THR A 88 6.42 4.25 -0.74
CA THR A 88 5.02 4.63 -0.96
C THR A 88 4.93 5.99 -1.63
N VAL A 89 4.11 6.09 -2.67
CA VAL A 89 3.74 7.36 -3.32
C VAL A 89 2.24 7.56 -3.14
N PRO A 90 1.80 8.18 -2.02
CA PRO A 90 0.39 8.43 -1.80
C PRO A 90 -0.09 9.56 -2.71
N ALA A 91 -1.26 9.38 -3.31
CA ALA A 91 -1.89 10.39 -4.16
C ALA A 91 -3.35 10.62 -3.76
N TYR A 92 -3.78 11.87 -3.82
CA TYR A 92 -5.16 12.25 -3.47
C TYR A 92 -6.16 11.65 -4.46
N THR A 93 -7.25 11.13 -3.93
CA THR A 93 -8.38 10.60 -4.75
C THR A 93 -9.10 11.67 -5.55
N THR A 94 -8.90 12.94 -5.22
CA THR A 94 -9.47 14.11 -5.90
C THR A 94 -8.68 14.59 -7.09
N TYR A 95 -7.47 14.06 -7.31
CA TYR A 95 -6.65 14.43 -8.46
C TYR A 95 -7.36 14.12 -9.78
N ALA A 96 -7.13 15.00 -10.78
CA ALA A 96 -7.57 14.80 -12.13
C ALA A 96 -6.65 13.82 -12.89
N GLU A 97 -7.09 13.37 -14.04
CA GLU A 97 -6.35 12.45 -14.91
C GLU A 97 -4.96 12.98 -15.28
N ASN A 98 -4.85 14.29 -15.56
CA ASN A 98 -3.58 14.94 -15.89
C ASN A 98 -2.58 14.93 -14.72
N ASP A 99 -3.05 15.09 -13.47
CA ASP A 99 -2.20 15.03 -12.30
C ASP A 99 -1.63 13.62 -12.11
N TYR A 100 -2.47 12.59 -12.26
CA TYR A 100 -2.03 11.19 -12.22
C TYR A 100 -1.05 10.87 -13.34
N ASN A 101 -1.30 11.37 -14.55
CA ASN A 101 -0.38 11.17 -15.67
C ASN A 101 1.01 11.80 -15.38
N TYR A 102 1.03 12.99 -14.79
CA TYR A 102 2.27 13.62 -14.37
C TYR A 102 3.00 12.76 -13.31
N ILE A 103 2.32 12.40 -12.20
CA ILE A 103 2.89 11.62 -11.10
C ILE A 103 3.42 10.28 -11.60
N ILE A 104 2.64 9.56 -12.43
CA ILE A 104 3.02 8.25 -12.95
C ILE A 104 4.26 8.34 -13.85
N ASN A 105 4.36 9.38 -14.69
CA ASN A 105 5.53 9.56 -15.54
C ASN A 105 6.77 9.99 -14.75
N ASP A 106 6.61 10.78 -13.71
CA ASP A 106 7.72 11.28 -12.89
C ASP A 106 8.27 10.19 -11.96
N CYS A 107 7.42 9.56 -11.12
CA CYS A 107 7.89 8.55 -10.19
C CYS A 107 8.02 7.14 -10.78
N THR A 108 7.49 6.87 -11.97
CA THR A 108 7.55 5.57 -12.66
C THR A 108 7.25 4.38 -11.73
N PRO A 109 6.04 4.27 -11.16
CA PRO A 109 5.75 3.29 -10.13
C PRO A 109 5.72 1.87 -10.71
N SER A 110 6.37 0.92 -10.04
CA SER A 110 6.29 -0.51 -10.39
C SER A 110 4.95 -1.13 -10.01
N ILE A 111 4.30 -0.59 -8.98
CA ILE A 111 3.03 -1.08 -8.44
C ILE A 111 2.05 0.08 -8.33
N ILE A 112 0.78 -0.22 -8.57
CA ILE A 112 -0.33 0.70 -8.29
C ILE A 112 -1.33 0.02 -7.36
N PHE A 113 -1.69 0.69 -6.28
CA PHE A 113 -2.82 0.36 -5.42
C PHE A 113 -3.96 1.33 -5.69
N VAL A 114 -5.18 0.79 -5.87
CA VAL A 114 -6.40 1.59 -5.97
C VAL A 114 -7.45 1.08 -5.00
N SER A 115 -8.24 1.99 -4.42
CA SER A 115 -9.30 1.59 -3.49
C SER A 115 -10.46 0.88 -4.20
N ASN A 116 -10.88 1.38 -5.37
CA ASN A 116 -12.10 0.94 -6.05
C ASN A 116 -12.06 1.25 -7.55
N ILE A 117 -13.16 0.87 -8.24
CA ILE A 117 -13.30 1.08 -9.69
C ILE A 117 -13.30 2.55 -10.10
N ALA A 118 -13.77 3.47 -9.25
CA ALA A 118 -13.79 4.89 -9.58
C ALA A 118 -12.36 5.45 -9.67
N GLN A 119 -11.48 5.07 -8.74
CA GLN A 119 -10.07 5.46 -8.80
C GLN A 119 -9.34 4.76 -9.96
N PHE A 120 -9.61 3.48 -10.20
CA PHE A 120 -9.04 2.76 -11.34
C PHE A 120 -9.40 3.41 -12.69
N ASN A 121 -10.64 3.83 -12.88
CA ASN A 121 -11.11 4.44 -14.14
C ASN A 121 -10.37 5.73 -14.51
N LYS A 122 -9.84 6.48 -13.52
CA LYS A 122 -8.99 7.66 -13.76
C LYS A 122 -7.62 7.30 -14.31
N LEU A 123 -7.19 6.06 -14.15
CA LEU A 123 -5.84 5.61 -14.51
C LEU A 123 -5.80 4.75 -15.76
N LYS A 124 -6.87 4.03 -16.09
CA LYS A 124 -6.87 2.96 -17.10
C LYS A 124 -6.27 3.37 -18.45
N ASN A 125 -6.54 4.61 -18.91
CA ASN A 125 -6.01 5.12 -20.17
C ASN A 125 -4.53 5.50 -20.06
N ILE A 126 -4.11 6.01 -18.88
CA ILE A 126 -2.74 6.45 -18.61
C ILE A 126 -1.79 5.26 -18.55
N ILE A 127 -2.24 4.16 -17.91
CA ILE A 127 -1.38 3.01 -17.57
C ILE A 127 -1.27 1.98 -18.68
N LYS A 128 -2.14 2.02 -19.70
CA LYS A 128 -2.26 1.01 -20.75
C LYS A 128 -0.93 0.63 -21.40
N ASP A 129 -0.08 1.61 -21.68
CA ASP A 129 1.20 1.41 -22.38
C ASP A 129 2.44 1.54 -21.46
N LYS A 130 2.23 1.60 -20.15
CA LYS A 130 3.32 1.81 -19.16
C LYS A 130 3.95 0.48 -18.74
N LYS A 131 4.95 0.03 -19.48
CA LYS A 131 5.65 -1.26 -19.25
C LYS A 131 6.36 -1.36 -17.89
N PHE A 132 6.63 -0.23 -17.21
CA PHE A 132 7.24 -0.23 -15.88
C PHE A 132 6.25 -0.61 -14.77
N ILE A 133 4.93 -0.54 -15.04
CA ILE A 133 3.90 -1.00 -14.10
C ILE A 133 3.80 -2.52 -14.20
N LYS A 134 4.24 -3.19 -13.16
CA LYS A 134 4.34 -4.66 -13.13
C LYS A 134 3.07 -5.31 -12.58
N LYS A 135 2.36 -4.65 -11.64
CA LYS A 135 1.17 -5.20 -11.00
C LYS A 135 0.26 -4.10 -10.46
N ILE A 136 -1.04 -4.40 -10.46
CA ILE A 136 -2.09 -3.57 -9.87
C ILE A 136 -2.70 -4.33 -8.69
N PHE A 137 -2.89 -3.66 -7.57
CA PHE A 137 -3.64 -4.15 -6.42
C PHE A 137 -4.90 -3.31 -6.24
N SER A 138 -6.00 -3.95 -5.87
CA SER A 138 -7.23 -3.22 -5.54
C SER A 138 -7.78 -3.65 -4.18
N PHE A 139 -8.36 -2.70 -3.45
CA PHE A 139 -9.00 -3.01 -2.17
C PHE A 139 -10.38 -3.63 -2.39
N GLU A 140 -11.13 -3.12 -3.37
CA GLU A 140 -12.42 -3.64 -3.77
C GLU A 140 -12.31 -4.36 -5.13
N LYS A 141 -13.30 -5.20 -5.45
CA LYS A 141 -13.34 -5.84 -6.76
C LYS A 141 -13.54 -4.80 -7.86
N LEU A 142 -12.81 -4.99 -8.96
CA LEU A 142 -12.90 -4.16 -10.15
C LEU A 142 -13.71 -4.90 -11.21
N PRO A 143 -15.03 -4.63 -11.36
CA PRO A 143 -15.85 -5.30 -12.34
C PRO A 143 -15.48 -4.86 -13.76
N ASN A 144 -15.53 -5.82 -14.71
CA ASN A 144 -15.35 -5.57 -16.15
C ASN A 144 -14.03 -4.85 -16.51
N VAL A 145 -12.93 -5.22 -15.84
CA VAL A 145 -11.59 -4.67 -16.08
C VAL A 145 -10.76 -5.68 -16.85
N GLU A 146 -10.19 -5.26 -17.99
CA GLU A 146 -9.32 -6.11 -18.83
C GLU A 146 -7.89 -6.25 -18.26
N PHE A 147 -7.52 -5.41 -17.30
CA PHE A 147 -6.21 -5.45 -16.65
C PHE A 147 -6.13 -6.57 -15.60
N GLU A 148 -5.03 -7.29 -15.59
CA GLU A 148 -4.74 -8.23 -14.51
C GLU A 148 -4.46 -7.45 -13.21
N TYR A 149 -5.17 -7.81 -12.15
CA TYR A 149 -4.99 -7.21 -10.83
C TYR A 149 -5.12 -8.24 -9.71
N ILE A 150 -4.59 -7.91 -8.54
CA ILE A 150 -4.79 -8.67 -7.31
C ILE A 150 -5.79 -7.92 -6.45
N ASN A 151 -6.92 -8.57 -6.14
CA ASN A 151 -7.87 -8.02 -5.17
C ASN A 151 -7.45 -8.45 -3.74
N LEU A 152 -7.34 -7.48 -2.82
CA LEU A 152 -6.87 -7.77 -1.46
C LEU A 152 -7.84 -8.66 -0.67
N GLU A 153 -9.15 -8.50 -0.84
CA GLU A 153 -10.12 -9.36 -0.15
C GLU A 153 -10.03 -10.82 -0.61
N ASP A 154 -9.84 -11.03 -1.92
CA ASP A 154 -9.69 -12.37 -2.47
C ASP A 154 -8.34 -12.98 -2.08
N LEU A 155 -7.28 -12.16 -1.99
CA LEU A 155 -5.98 -12.58 -1.50
C LEU A 155 -6.06 -13.07 -0.04
N ILE A 156 -6.73 -12.31 0.82
CA ILE A 156 -6.96 -12.66 2.22
C ILE A 156 -7.77 -13.96 2.35
N LYS A 157 -8.86 -14.10 1.57
CA LYS A 157 -9.73 -15.29 1.61
C LYS A 157 -9.05 -16.56 1.12
N LYS A 158 -8.18 -16.45 0.11
CA LYS A 158 -7.46 -17.58 -0.48
C LYS A 158 -6.31 -18.05 0.38
N ASN A 159 -5.77 -17.19 1.24
CA ASN A 159 -4.61 -17.52 2.03
C ASN A 159 -5.01 -18.15 3.36
N ASN A 160 -5.19 -19.47 3.34
CA ASN A 160 -5.35 -20.30 4.51
C ASN A 160 -4.02 -20.73 5.14
N GLU A 161 -2.88 -20.28 4.62
CA GLU A 161 -1.56 -20.64 5.12
C GLU A 161 -1.24 -19.86 6.40
N LYS A 162 -1.25 -20.58 7.52
CA LYS A 162 -0.89 -20.04 8.84
C LYS A 162 0.61 -19.72 9.00
N ASN A 163 1.45 -20.06 8.01
CA ASN A 163 2.92 -19.98 8.10
C ASN A 163 3.51 -19.22 6.92
N LEU A 164 3.08 -17.97 6.68
CA LEU A 164 3.76 -17.11 5.73
C LEU A 164 5.16 -16.74 6.25
N PRO A 165 6.17 -16.66 5.36
CA PRO A 165 7.46 -16.12 5.74
C PRO A 165 7.32 -14.71 6.32
N ILE A 166 7.84 -14.50 7.52
CA ILE A 166 7.90 -13.17 8.13
C ILE A 166 9.18 -12.49 7.64
N HIS A 167 9.01 -11.43 6.87
CA HIS A 167 10.12 -10.63 6.38
C HIS A 167 10.46 -9.50 7.33
N LYS A 168 11.72 -9.06 7.26
CA LYS A 168 12.16 -7.80 7.84
C LYS A 168 12.54 -6.87 6.71
N SER A 169 12.20 -5.60 6.83
CA SER A 169 12.66 -4.58 5.91
C SER A 169 14.16 -4.38 6.07
N LEU A 170 14.85 -4.20 4.95
CA LEU A 170 16.26 -3.84 4.88
C LEU A 170 16.47 -2.32 4.82
N ALA A 171 15.39 -1.55 4.88
CA ALA A 171 15.44 -0.09 4.86
C ALA A 171 16.11 0.44 6.12
N LEU A 172 16.96 1.44 5.95
CA LEU A 172 17.66 2.16 7.00
C LEU A 172 16.98 3.52 7.24
N ARG A 173 17.30 4.18 8.35
CA ARG A 173 16.77 5.52 8.67
C ARG A 173 16.99 6.58 7.61
N LYS A 174 18.04 6.45 6.81
CA LYS A 174 18.37 7.38 5.72
C LYS A 174 17.65 7.08 4.42
N ASP A 175 17.04 5.90 4.30
CA ASP A 175 16.33 5.51 3.08
C ASP A 175 14.95 6.19 3.05
N PRO A 176 14.46 6.64 1.88
CA PRO A 176 13.14 7.24 1.77
C PRO A 176 12.06 6.18 2.01
N SER A 177 11.03 6.54 2.78
CA SER A 177 9.85 5.69 3.02
C SER A 177 8.67 6.10 2.16
N CYS A 178 8.55 7.39 1.82
CA CYS A 178 7.50 7.89 0.95
C CYS A 178 7.95 9.09 0.12
N ILE A 179 7.22 9.32 -0.99
CA ILE A 179 7.33 10.51 -1.86
C ILE A 179 5.95 11.14 -1.90
N ILE A 180 5.83 12.38 -1.43
CA ILE A 180 4.56 13.10 -1.37
C ILE A 180 4.57 14.24 -2.39
N TYR A 181 3.68 14.14 -3.37
CA TYR A 181 3.43 15.22 -4.31
C TYR A 181 2.51 16.26 -3.69
N THR A 182 2.93 17.52 -3.72
CA THR A 182 2.12 18.65 -3.23
C THR A 182 1.68 19.51 -4.40
N SER A 183 0.54 20.19 -4.24
CA SER A 183 0.10 21.21 -5.22
C SER A 183 1.12 22.34 -5.26
N GLY A 184 1.86 22.42 -6.36
CA GLY A 184 2.77 23.54 -6.60
C GLY A 184 1.99 24.85 -6.78
N THR A 185 2.59 25.98 -6.46
CA THR A 185 1.99 27.33 -6.64
C THR A 185 1.78 27.70 -8.11
N GLN A 186 2.34 26.96 -9.05
CA GLN A 186 2.21 27.15 -10.49
C GLN A 186 2.23 25.80 -11.22
N GLY A 187 1.05 25.21 -11.50
CA GLY A 187 0.93 24.08 -12.41
C GLY A 187 1.03 22.69 -11.74
N ASN A 188 1.84 21.80 -12.31
CA ASN A 188 1.90 20.38 -11.94
C ASN A 188 2.27 20.12 -10.47
N PRO A 189 1.83 19.01 -9.88
CA PRO A 189 2.28 18.56 -8.56
C PRO A 189 3.82 18.49 -8.48
N LYS A 190 4.36 18.85 -7.32
CA LYS A 190 5.82 18.81 -7.06
C LYS A 190 6.14 17.89 -5.91
#